data_48eabaa80717ef87b36fc233e4585015
#
_entry.id   48eabaa80717ef87b36fc233e4585015
#
_cell.length_a   1.000
_cell.length_b   1.000
_cell.length_c   1.000
_cell.angle_alpha   90.00
_cell.angle_beta   90.00
_cell.angle_gamma   90.00
#
_symmetry.space_group_name_H-M   'P 1'
#
loop_
_entity.id
_entity.type
_entity.pdbx_description
1 polymer ?
#
loop_
_entity_poly.entity_id
_entity_poly.type
_entity_poly.pdbx_seq_one_letter_code
_entity_poly.pdbx_strand_id
1 'polypeptide(L)'
;MKLSRNTIRRLLRSPELADARGPACPAPVLLWLPAAFARVRGNGVRLQEMLQAELGLHPGYSTLTRWIREAGLRSPPKRAGEYVFAPGQEMQHDTSPHRVTLAGKTLTAQCASLILAYSRCLFIQYYPRFTRFEAKQFLLEAVCFLAGCCPTCVIDNTSVIVVAGAGDEAVFAPEMVAFARTLGFAFRAHPVNQPDRKGRVERPFAWVEGHFLAGRTFADFADLNQQARVWCEKVANAKPKRVLGMAPSAAYAVERPCLQPLPAVLPPVYQVAERVVDLYGFVSIETNSYSVPERWVGKTLTVYLYSSELRICAREQLVAVHPRLIGVRDAKQKLPGHHPTPQRRDRTPPPEATLLQGHHPVLDAYVAALVKQAHGRGVRPLRRLLGFRRSYPESPFLAAVAQALQFGLFDLGRLEAMILQQVAGDFFHLDEGDDDA
;
A
#
# COMPACT_ATOMS: atom_id res chain seq x y z
N MET A 1 -17.88 -26.10 39.78
CA MET A 1 -16.95 -26.81 38.87
C MET A 1 -17.57 -28.17 38.50
N LYS A 2 -17.95 -28.45 37.25
CA LYS A 2 -18.51 -29.75 36.83
C LYS A 2 -17.34 -30.63 36.34
N LEU A 3 -16.89 -31.56 37.13
CA LEU A 3 -15.91 -32.55 36.72
C LEU A 3 -16.59 -33.73 36.00
N SER A 4 -15.89 -34.32 34.99
CA SER A 4 -16.40 -35.49 34.29
C SER A 4 -16.47 -36.72 35.27
N ARG A 5 -17.42 -37.65 35.05
CA ARG A 5 -17.51 -38.88 35.85
C ARG A 5 -16.19 -39.66 35.90
N ASN A 6 -15.46 -39.67 34.78
CA ASN A 6 -14.16 -40.38 34.71
C ASN A 6 -13.09 -39.66 35.54
N THR A 7 -13.10 -38.31 35.55
CA THR A 7 -12.20 -37.54 36.41
C THR A 7 -12.48 -37.77 37.89
N ILE A 8 -13.77 -37.80 38.29
CA ILE A 8 -14.18 -38.06 39.66
C ILE A 8 -13.77 -39.50 40.09
N ARG A 9 -14.04 -40.52 39.26
CA ARG A 9 -13.62 -41.89 39.53
C ARG A 9 -12.12 -42.04 39.67
N ARG A 10 -11.30 -41.34 38.87
CA ARG A 10 -9.86 -41.37 38.96
C ARG A 10 -9.35 -40.69 40.22
N LEU A 11 -9.93 -39.60 40.65
CA LEU A 11 -9.58 -38.89 41.88
C LEU A 11 -9.96 -39.70 43.12
N LEU A 12 -11.10 -40.41 43.10
CA LEU A 12 -11.54 -41.30 44.20
C LEU A 12 -10.68 -42.56 44.33
N ARG A 13 -10.07 -43.06 43.25
CA ARG A 13 -9.19 -44.26 43.27
C ARG A 13 -7.75 -43.96 43.68
N SER A 14 -7.32 -42.71 43.53
CA SER A 14 -5.95 -42.27 43.82
C SER A 14 -5.99 -40.83 44.37
N PRO A 15 -6.30 -40.70 45.68
CA PRO A 15 -6.37 -39.38 46.33
C PRO A 15 -5.09 -38.56 46.21
N GLU A 16 -3.92 -39.26 46.20
CA GLU A 16 -2.61 -38.64 45.97
C GLU A 16 -2.47 -37.93 44.62
N LEU A 17 -3.27 -38.31 43.61
CA LEU A 17 -3.33 -37.62 42.32
C LEU A 17 -4.13 -36.31 42.36
N ALA A 18 -4.89 -36.06 43.41
CA ALA A 18 -5.67 -34.82 43.57
C ALA A 18 -4.75 -33.61 43.80
N ASP A 19 -3.55 -33.84 44.35
CA ASP A 19 -2.52 -32.81 44.60
C ASP A 19 -1.39 -32.81 43.56
N ALA A 20 -1.45 -33.64 42.51
CA ALA A 20 -0.49 -33.62 41.42
C ALA A 20 -0.65 -32.32 40.60
N ARG A 21 -0.31 -31.23 41.20
CA ARG A 21 0.01 -29.99 40.46
C ARG A 21 1.16 -30.37 39.53
N GLY A 22 0.92 -30.32 38.23
CA GLY A 22 1.99 -30.56 37.26
C GLY A 22 3.22 -29.66 37.53
N PRO A 23 4.32 -29.76 36.77
CA PRO A 23 5.59 -29.13 37.09
C PRO A 23 5.42 -27.63 37.34
N ALA A 24 6.01 -27.11 38.43
CA ALA A 24 6.03 -25.69 38.74
C ALA A 24 6.66 -24.88 37.58
N CYS A 25 6.29 -23.61 37.45
CA CYS A 25 6.90 -22.73 36.46
C CYS A 25 8.38 -22.49 36.86
N PRO A 26 9.35 -22.79 35.97
CA PRO A 26 10.77 -22.52 36.27
C PRO A 26 11.01 -21.03 36.48
N ALA A 27 11.89 -20.66 37.39
CA ALA A 27 12.19 -19.26 37.72
C ALA A 27 12.57 -18.40 36.48
N PRO A 28 13.41 -18.89 35.53
CA PRO A 28 13.69 -18.14 34.30
C PRO A 28 12.43 -17.87 33.45
N VAL A 29 11.52 -18.85 33.39
CA VAL A 29 10.25 -18.71 32.64
C VAL A 29 9.32 -17.72 33.34
N LEU A 30 9.27 -17.74 34.68
CA LEU A 30 8.41 -16.85 35.44
C LEU A 30 8.76 -15.38 35.23
N LEU A 31 10.05 -15.05 35.12
CA LEU A 31 10.54 -13.69 34.81
C LEU A 31 10.30 -13.31 33.34
N TRP A 32 10.49 -14.26 32.45
CA TRP A 32 10.33 -14.07 31.00
C TRP A 32 8.86 -13.95 30.57
N LEU A 33 7.97 -14.69 31.23
CA LEU A 33 6.59 -14.94 30.82
C LEU A 33 5.74 -13.67 30.64
N PRO A 34 5.75 -12.66 31.54
CA PRO A 34 4.91 -11.46 31.36
C PRO A 34 5.30 -10.65 30.13
N ALA A 35 6.58 -10.39 29.92
CA ALA A 35 7.08 -9.64 28.77
C ALA A 35 6.85 -10.40 27.46
N ALA A 36 7.11 -11.69 27.42
CA ALA A 36 6.86 -12.54 26.28
C ALA A 36 5.37 -12.68 25.95
N PHE A 37 4.51 -12.83 26.98
CA PHE A 37 3.06 -12.90 26.80
C PHE A 37 2.48 -11.59 26.25
N ALA A 38 3.00 -10.44 26.68
CA ALA A 38 2.66 -9.14 26.12
C ALA A 38 3.14 -9.02 24.66
N ARG A 39 4.36 -9.45 24.33
CA ARG A 39 4.94 -9.49 22.97
C ARG A 39 4.08 -10.27 22.00
N VAL A 40 3.55 -11.45 22.42
CA VAL A 40 2.65 -12.27 21.60
C VAL A 40 1.17 -11.92 21.78
N ARG A 41 0.85 -10.83 22.46
CA ARG A 41 -0.51 -10.35 22.70
C ARG A 41 -1.45 -11.45 23.21
N GLY A 42 -0.95 -12.28 24.12
CA GLY A 42 -1.74 -13.35 24.77
C GLY A 42 -1.87 -14.66 23.98
N ASN A 43 -1.20 -14.82 22.83
CA ASN A 43 -1.25 -16.06 22.05
C ASN A 43 -0.38 -17.15 22.67
N GLY A 44 -1.02 -18.14 23.32
CA GLY A 44 -0.33 -19.22 24.02
C GLY A 44 0.43 -20.18 23.10
N VAL A 45 -0.01 -20.39 21.85
CA VAL A 45 0.68 -21.26 20.88
C VAL A 45 1.98 -20.60 20.45
N ARG A 46 1.91 -19.32 20.07
CA ARG A 46 3.10 -18.55 19.69
C ARG A 46 4.08 -18.41 20.86
N LEU A 47 3.56 -18.26 22.08
CA LEU A 47 4.36 -18.21 23.29
C LEU A 47 5.13 -19.54 23.52
N GLN A 48 4.50 -20.70 23.24
CA GLN A 48 5.15 -22.00 23.32
C GLN A 48 6.29 -22.14 22.31
N GLU A 49 6.09 -21.69 21.08
CA GLU A 49 7.12 -21.65 20.04
C GLU A 49 8.31 -20.76 20.45
N MET A 50 8.03 -19.57 21.01
CA MET A 50 9.05 -18.65 21.49
C MET A 50 9.80 -19.20 22.71
N LEU A 51 9.09 -19.86 23.63
CA LEU A 51 9.71 -20.48 24.79
C LEU A 51 10.72 -21.56 24.38
N GLN A 52 10.40 -22.33 23.35
CA GLN A 52 11.33 -23.29 22.76
C GLN A 52 12.52 -22.61 22.09
N ALA A 53 12.28 -21.57 21.33
CA ALA A 53 13.33 -20.86 20.57
C ALA A 53 14.28 -20.06 21.49
N GLU A 54 13.76 -19.39 22.52
CA GLU A 54 14.53 -18.46 23.36
C GLU A 54 15.12 -19.12 24.62
N LEU A 55 14.41 -20.09 25.20
CA LEU A 55 14.83 -20.76 26.45
C LEU A 55 15.04 -22.27 26.32
N GLY A 56 14.86 -22.84 25.12
CA GLY A 56 15.08 -24.27 24.89
C GLY A 56 14.06 -25.18 25.58
N LEU A 57 12.97 -24.67 26.15
CA LEU A 57 11.99 -25.41 26.94
C LEU A 57 10.73 -25.69 26.09
N HIS A 58 10.25 -26.93 26.16
CA HIS A 58 9.07 -27.37 25.40
C HIS A 58 7.99 -27.99 26.33
N PRO A 59 7.36 -27.19 27.23
CA PRO A 59 6.29 -27.69 28.07
C PRO A 59 5.06 -28.04 27.23
N GLY A 60 4.27 -29.01 27.69
CA GLY A 60 2.96 -29.27 27.13
C GLY A 60 2.07 -27.99 27.18
N TYR A 61 1.21 -27.80 26.19
CA TYR A 61 0.34 -26.62 26.11
C TYR A 61 -0.53 -26.42 27.36
N SER A 62 -1.02 -27.49 27.97
CA SER A 62 -1.77 -27.44 29.22
C SER A 62 -0.94 -26.90 30.39
N THR A 63 0.34 -27.25 30.46
CA THR A 63 1.29 -26.75 31.47
C THR A 63 1.53 -25.27 31.29
N LEU A 64 1.83 -24.84 30.04
CA LEU A 64 2.03 -23.43 29.71
C LEU A 64 0.79 -22.59 30.01
N THR A 65 -0.40 -23.05 29.62
CA THR A 65 -1.67 -22.34 29.89
C THR A 65 -1.99 -22.27 31.39
N ARG A 66 -1.55 -23.24 32.20
CA ARG A 66 -1.64 -23.15 33.64
C ARG A 66 -0.70 -22.09 34.19
N TRP A 67 0.57 -22.04 33.78
CA TRP A 67 1.53 -21.01 34.18
C TRP A 67 1.03 -19.61 33.85
N ILE A 68 0.45 -19.40 32.62
CA ILE A 68 -0.17 -18.15 32.21
C ILE A 68 -1.32 -17.74 33.13
N ARG A 69 -2.13 -18.73 33.58
CA ARG A 69 -3.28 -18.47 34.48
C ARG A 69 -2.80 -18.18 35.90
N GLU A 70 -1.84 -18.94 36.42
CA GLU A 70 -1.22 -18.70 37.72
C GLU A 70 -0.54 -17.35 37.81
N ALA A 71 0.06 -16.87 36.70
CA ALA A 71 0.60 -15.53 36.54
C ALA A 71 -0.46 -14.42 36.34
N GLY A 72 -1.75 -14.74 36.32
CA GLY A 72 -2.84 -13.77 36.21
C GLY A 72 -2.95 -13.08 34.83
N LEU A 73 -2.33 -13.63 33.79
CA LEU A 73 -2.19 -12.97 32.47
C LEU A 73 -3.38 -13.16 31.51
N ARG A 74 -4.46 -13.85 31.87
CA ARG A 74 -5.62 -14.13 30.99
C ARG A 74 -6.98 -13.70 31.52
N SER A 75 -7.82 -13.15 30.60
CA SER A 75 -9.24 -12.86 30.83
C SER A 75 -10.17 -14.00 30.35
N PRO A 76 -11.38 -14.20 30.94
CA PRO A 76 -12.28 -15.30 30.57
C PRO A 76 -12.97 -15.12 29.19
N PRO A 77 -13.31 -16.22 28.48
CA PRO A 77 -13.85 -16.17 27.12
C PRO A 77 -15.38 -15.89 27.04
N LYS A 78 -15.82 -15.24 25.97
CA LYS A 78 -17.25 -14.96 25.64
C LYS A 78 -17.83 -16.00 24.65
N ARG A 79 -19.15 -16.26 24.73
CA ARG A 79 -19.89 -17.22 23.86
C ARG A 79 -20.17 -16.67 22.45
N ALA A 80 -20.18 -17.51 21.42
CA ALA A 80 -20.53 -17.17 20.03
C ALA A 80 -21.37 -18.27 19.37
N GLY A 81 -22.22 -17.89 18.38
CA GLY A 81 -23.09 -18.81 17.63
C GLY A 81 -22.36 -19.71 16.62
N GLU A 82 -22.97 -20.82 16.23
CA GLU A 82 -22.42 -21.83 15.33
C GLU A 82 -23.21 -21.86 14.01
N TYR A 83 -22.49 -21.71 12.88
CA TYR A 83 -23.06 -21.78 11.52
C TYR A 83 -22.39 -22.93 10.76
N VAL A 84 -23.19 -23.70 10.02
CA VAL A 84 -22.72 -24.79 9.14
C VAL A 84 -22.81 -24.35 7.69
N PHE A 85 -21.78 -24.63 6.90
CA PHE A 85 -21.73 -24.34 5.47
C PHE A 85 -21.49 -25.61 4.68
N ALA A 86 -22.08 -25.72 3.52
CA ALA A 86 -21.71 -26.75 2.54
C ALA A 86 -20.37 -26.46 1.89
N PRO A 87 -19.62 -27.48 1.45
CA PRO A 87 -18.38 -27.29 0.70
C PRO A 87 -18.62 -26.45 -0.56
N GLY A 88 -17.75 -25.46 -0.80
CA GLY A 88 -17.81 -24.57 -1.95
C GLY A 88 -18.96 -23.56 -1.95
N GLN A 89 -19.72 -23.44 -0.86
CA GLN A 89 -20.90 -22.58 -0.80
C GLN A 89 -20.56 -21.09 -0.78
N GLU A 90 -19.61 -20.69 0.05
CA GLU A 90 -19.33 -19.28 0.36
C GLU A 90 -17.85 -19.08 0.71
N MET A 91 -17.29 -17.98 0.23
CA MET A 91 -16.02 -17.43 0.71
C MET A 91 -16.26 -16.05 1.30
N GLN A 92 -15.40 -15.63 2.22
CA GLN A 92 -15.54 -14.35 2.94
C GLN A 92 -14.25 -13.55 2.80
N HIS A 93 -14.39 -12.29 2.38
CA HIS A 93 -13.29 -11.34 2.27
C HIS A 93 -13.47 -10.20 3.27
N ASP A 94 -12.39 -9.84 3.94
CA ASP A 94 -12.36 -8.71 4.86
C ASP A 94 -10.97 -8.08 4.88
N THR A 95 -10.89 -6.85 5.40
CA THR A 95 -9.65 -6.09 5.55
C THR A 95 -9.52 -5.53 6.96
N SER A 96 -8.29 -5.49 7.47
CA SER A 96 -8.01 -4.91 8.78
C SER A 96 -6.67 -4.19 8.77
N PRO A 97 -6.58 -2.98 9.39
CA PRO A 97 -5.31 -2.30 9.57
C PRO A 97 -4.48 -3.00 10.67
N HIS A 98 -3.22 -3.30 10.39
CA HIS A 98 -2.29 -3.91 11.34
C HIS A 98 -0.99 -3.11 11.43
N ARG A 99 -0.40 -3.06 12.61
CA ARG A 99 0.93 -2.49 12.80
C ARG A 99 1.98 -3.54 12.44
N VAL A 100 2.84 -3.22 11.49
CA VAL A 100 3.95 -4.06 11.02
C VAL A 100 5.27 -3.33 11.12
N THR A 101 6.36 -4.07 11.32
CA THR A 101 7.72 -3.50 11.36
C THR A 101 8.46 -3.90 10.10
N LEU A 102 8.72 -2.93 9.20
CA LEU A 102 9.46 -3.11 7.95
C LEU A 102 10.78 -2.33 8.03
N ALA A 103 11.89 -3.00 7.76
CA ALA A 103 13.24 -2.41 7.85
C ALA A 103 13.47 -1.59 9.13
N GLY A 104 12.99 -2.09 10.27
CA GLY A 104 13.10 -1.42 11.59
C GLY A 104 12.09 -0.29 11.83
N LYS A 105 11.25 0.08 10.86
CA LYS A 105 10.22 1.11 11.01
C LYS A 105 8.84 0.48 11.18
N THR A 106 8.13 0.92 12.21
CA THR A 106 6.74 0.49 12.44
C THR A 106 5.78 1.39 11.65
N LEU A 107 4.94 0.76 10.84
CA LEU A 107 3.91 1.44 10.06
C LEU A 107 2.58 0.67 10.11
N THR A 108 1.51 1.29 9.66
CA THR A 108 0.21 0.63 9.49
C THR A 108 0.11 0.10 8.07
N ALA A 109 -0.13 -1.22 7.94
CA ALA A 109 -0.42 -1.89 6.68
C ALA A 109 -1.85 -2.43 6.69
N GLN A 110 -2.50 -2.47 5.52
CA GLN A 110 -3.82 -3.07 5.35
C GLN A 110 -3.64 -4.57 5.08
N CYS A 111 -4.13 -5.40 5.98
CA CYS A 111 -4.20 -6.85 5.79
C CYS A 111 -5.52 -7.18 5.10
N ALA A 112 -5.46 -7.77 3.92
CA ALA A 112 -6.60 -8.38 3.26
C ALA A 112 -6.64 -9.88 3.54
N SER A 113 -7.81 -10.44 3.78
CA SER A 113 -8.03 -11.86 4.03
C SER A 113 -9.13 -12.42 3.14
N LEU A 114 -8.95 -13.64 2.66
CA LEU A 114 -10.00 -14.47 2.07
C LEU A 114 -10.03 -15.82 2.79
N ILE A 115 -11.20 -16.22 3.24
CA ILE A 115 -11.41 -17.49 3.93
C ILE A 115 -12.57 -18.25 3.28
N LEU A 116 -12.37 -19.54 3.02
CA LEU A 116 -13.47 -20.43 2.63
C LEU A 116 -14.33 -20.75 3.87
N ALA A 117 -15.64 -20.63 3.74
CA ALA A 117 -16.53 -20.75 4.90
C ALA A 117 -16.61 -22.17 5.45
N TYR A 118 -16.49 -23.20 4.62
CA TYR A 118 -16.48 -24.61 5.04
C TYR A 118 -15.14 -25.04 5.61
N SER A 119 -14.07 -25.07 4.80
CA SER A 119 -12.76 -25.59 5.21
C SER A 119 -12.00 -24.67 6.16
N ARG A 120 -12.34 -23.40 6.24
CA ARG A 120 -11.56 -22.38 6.95
C ARG A 120 -10.18 -22.18 6.35
N CYS A 121 -9.97 -22.60 5.11
CA CYS A 121 -8.76 -22.34 4.37
C CYS A 121 -8.60 -20.84 4.18
N LEU A 122 -7.46 -20.30 4.61
CA LEU A 122 -7.19 -18.87 4.74
C LEU A 122 -6.05 -18.46 3.81
N PHE A 123 -6.23 -17.34 3.14
CA PHE A 123 -5.17 -16.60 2.47
C PHE A 123 -5.17 -15.15 2.95
N ILE A 124 -3.99 -14.60 3.25
CA ILE A 124 -3.81 -13.20 3.65
C ILE A 124 -2.69 -12.54 2.85
N GLN A 125 -2.81 -11.22 2.68
CA GLN A 125 -1.80 -10.40 2.04
C GLN A 125 -1.84 -8.96 2.57
N TYR A 126 -0.71 -8.28 2.56
CA TYR A 126 -0.54 -6.95 3.11
C TYR A 126 -0.24 -5.91 2.05
N TYR A 127 -0.82 -4.71 2.25
CA TYR A 127 -0.69 -3.57 1.35
C TYR A 127 -0.42 -2.29 2.15
N PRO A 128 0.36 -1.33 1.61
CA PRO A 128 0.51 -0.02 2.27
C PRO A 128 -0.78 0.80 2.29
N ARG A 129 -1.66 0.57 1.33
CA ARG A 129 -3.03 1.10 1.21
C ARG A 129 -3.91 0.05 0.54
N PHE A 130 -5.22 0.20 0.67
CA PHE A 130 -6.16 -0.75 0.05
C PHE A 130 -7.24 0.01 -0.71
N THR A 131 -7.11 0.04 -2.02
CA THR A 131 -8.05 0.63 -2.98
C THR A 131 -8.68 -0.48 -3.84
N ARG A 132 -9.52 -0.12 -4.81
CA ARG A 132 -10.08 -1.10 -5.76
C ARG A 132 -9.01 -1.85 -6.55
N PHE A 133 -7.89 -1.20 -6.79
CA PHE A 133 -6.77 -1.84 -7.47
C PHE A 133 -6.16 -2.95 -6.60
N GLU A 134 -5.83 -2.67 -5.36
CA GLU A 134 -5.29 -3.67 -4.43
C GLU A 134 -6.34 -4.75 -4.12
N ALA A 135 -7.64 -4.40 -4.06
CA ALA A 135 -8.72 -5.38 -3.89
C ALA A 135 -8.79 -6.37 -5.06
N LYS A 136 -8.71 -5.89 -6.31
CA LYS A 136 -8.65 -6.77 -7.50
C LYS A 136 -7.41 -7.66 -7.48
N GLN A 137 -6.24 -7.11 -7.15
CA GLN A 137 -4.99 -7.88 -7.02
C GLN A 137 -5.13 -8.98 -5.97
N PHE A 138 -5.58 -8.61 -4.77
CA PHE A 138 -5.76 -9.54 -3.67
C PHE A 138 -6.73 -10.67 -4.03
N LEU A 139 -7.91 -10.34 -4.56
CA LEU A 139 -8.92 -11.33 -4.92
C LEU A 139 -8.41 -12.29 -6.00
N LEU A 140 -7.70 -11.78 -7.01
CA LEU A 140 -7.10 -12.61 -8.04
C LEU A 140 -6.06 -13.58 -7.44
N GLU A 141 -5.13 -13.09 -6.64
CA GLU A 141 -4.10 -13.91 -6.01
C GLU A 141 -4.69 -14.92 -5.01
N ALA A 142 -5.74 -14.53 -4.28
CA ALA A 142 -6.43 -15.41 -3.34
C ALA A 142 -7.15 -16.58 -4.04
N VAL A 143 -7.89 -16.32 -5.13
CA VAL A 143 -8.55 -17.40 -5.86
C VAL A 143 -7.55 -18.28 -6.62
N CYS A 144 -6.41 -17.71 -7.06
CA CYS A 144 -5.30 -18.51 -7.61
C CYS A 144 -4.66 -19.41 -6.53
N PHE A 145 -4.45 -18.89 -5.32
CA PHE A 145 -3.94 -19.68 -4.19
C PHE A 145 -4.88 -20.84 -3.82
N LEU A 146 -6.18 -20.58 -3.88
CA LEU A 146 -7.23 -21.56 -3.60
C LEU A 146 -7.55 -22.45 -4.83
N ALA A 147 -6.92 -22.22 -5.98
CA ALA A 147 -7.17 -22.92 -7.24
C ALA A 147 -8.67 -22.99 -7.62
N GLY A 148 -9.44 -21.96 -7.30
CA GLY A 148 -10.88 -21.85 -7.56
C GLY A 148 -11.55 -20.85 -6.64
N CYS A 149 -12.87 -20.66 -6.80
CA CYS A 149 -13.66 -19.76 -5.99
C CYS A 149 -15.04 -20.36 -5.63
N CYS A 150 -15.63 -19.85 -4.54
CA CYS A 150 -17.06 -20.08 -4.29
C CYS A 150 -17.91 -19.13 -5.12
N PRO A 151 -19.16 -19.49 -5.49
CA PRO A 151 -20.06 -18.61 -6.25
C PRO A 151 -20.40 -17.29 -5.53
N THR A 152 -20.29 -17.27 -4.22
CA THR A 152 -20.58 -16.09 -3.39
C THR A 152 -19.34 -15.68 -2.59
N CYS A 153 -18.94 -14.40 -2.73
CA CYS A 153 -17.95 -13.76 -1.89
C CYS A 153 -18.67 -12.76 -0.96
N VAL A 154 -18.74 -13.09 0.33
CA VAL A 154 -19.29 -12.19 1.33
C VAL A 154 -18.24 -11.18 1.76
N ILE A 155 -18.65 -9.90 1.79
CA ILE A 155 -17.78 -8.78 2.16
C ILE A 155 -18.43 -7.94 3.25
N ASP A 156 -17.63 -7.24 4.04
CA ASP A 156 -18.13 -6.13 4.85
C ASP A 156 -18.48 -4.92 3.96
N ASN A 157 -19.25 -3.97 4.49
CA ASN A 157 -19.68 -2.76 3.76
C ASN A 157 -18.51 -1.79 3.54
N THR A 158 -17.44 -2.28 2.93
CA THR A 158 -16.25 -1.49 2.62
C THR A 158 -16.49 -0.58 1.42
N SER A 159 -16.17 0.71 1.54
CA SER A 159 -16.27 1.69 0.45
C SER A 159 -15.40 1.37 -0.78
N VAL A 160 -14.48 0.43 -0.66
CA VAL A 160 -13.66 -0.06 -1.78
C VAL A 160 -14.52 -0.84 -2.78
N ILE A 161 -15.51 -1.60 -2.31
CA ILE A 161 -16.34 -2.46 -3.15
C ILE A 161 -17.78 -1.97 -3.19
N VAL A 162 -18.34 -1.48 -2.05
CA VAL A 162 -19.69 -0.95 -1.93
C VAL A 162 -19.66 0.56 -2.17
N VAL A 163 -20.43 1.06 -3.12
CA VAL A 163 -20.52 2.50 -3.43
C VAL A 163 -21.68 3.18 -2.72
N ALA A 164 -22.76 2.45 -2.40
CA ALA A 164 -23.92 2.95 -1.68
C ALA A 164 -24.68 1.81 -1.01
N GLY A 165 -25.49 2.11 -0.01
CA GLY A 165 -26.30 1.13 0.71
C GLY A 165 -25.48 0.20 1.61
N ALA A 166 -26.16 -0.81 2.18
CA ALA A 166 -25.55 -1.84 3.03
C ALA A 166 -26.41 -3.12 3.01
N GLY A 167 -25.81 -4.28 3.30
CA GLY A 167 -26.53 -5.56 3.29
C GLY A 167 -27.17 -5.87 1.94
N ASP A 168 -28.43 -6.23 1.94
CA ASP A 168 -29.16 -6.61 0.71
C ASP A 168 -29.41 -5.41 -0.24
N GLU A 169 -29.32 -4.16 0.27
CA GLU A 169 -29.45 -2.93 -0.52
C GLU A 169 -28.10 -2.37 -0.98
N ALA A 170 -27.02 -3.10 -0.78
CA ALA A 170 -25.68 -2.67 -1.16
C ALA A 170 -25.53 -2.55 -2.69
N VAL A 171 -25.11 -1.40 -3.16
CA VAL A 171 -24.74 -1.13 -4.55
C VAL A 171 -23.23 -1.29 -4.68
N PHE A 172 -22.81 -2.24 -5.50
CA PHE A 172 -21.39 -2.52 -5.73
C PHE A 172 -20.82 -1.69 -6.88
N ALA A 173 -19.54 -1.35 -6.81
CA ALA A 173 -18.85 -0.67 -7.89
C ALA A 173 -18.91 -1.52 -9.18
N PRO A 174 -19.40 -0.98 -10.32
CA PRO A 174 -19.61 -1.76 -11.55
C PRO A 174 -18.34 -2.50 -12.02
N GLU A 175 -17.19 -1.87 -11.89
CA GLU A 175 -15.90 -2.46 -12.24
C GLU A 175 -15.50 -3.66 -11.35
N MET A 176 -15.93 -3.67 -10.08
CA MET A 176 -15.71 -4.78 -9.16
C MET A 176 -16.66 -5.93 -9.46
N VAL A 177 -17.91 -5.62 -9.82
CA VAL A 177 -18.91 -6.63 -10.26
C VAL A 177 -18.45 -7.32 -11.54
N ALA A 178 -17.99 -6.56 -12.53
CA ALA A 178 -17.47 -7.11 -13.78
C ALA A 178 -16.25 -8.02 -13.53
N PHE A 179 -15.33 -7.57 -12.68
CA PHE A 179 -14.14 -8.35 -12.30
C PHE A 179 -14.51 -9.65 -11.58
N ALA A 180 -15.40 -9.59 -10.59
CA ALA A 180 -15.86 -10.78 -9.87
C ALA A 180 -16.55 -11.79 -10.79
N ARG A 181 -17.41 -11.30 -11.71
CA ARG A 181 -18.07 -12.15 -12.71
C ARG A 181 -17.07 -12.86 -13.62
N THR A 182 -16.01 -12.17 -14.05
CA THR A 182 -14.95 -12.79 -14.86
C THR A 182 -14.24 -13.93 -14.11
N LEU A 183 -14.11 -13.83 -12.79
CA LEU A 183 -13.53 -14.89 -11.95
C LEU A 183 -14.52 -15.98 -11.54
N GLY A 184 -15.83 -15.81 -11.83
CA GLY A 184 -16.86 -16.81 -11.55
C GLY A 184 -17.61 -16.62 -10.22
N PHE A 185 -17.56 -15.45 -9.56
CA PHE A 185 -18.28 -15.22 -8.32
C PHE A 185 -19.04 -13.90 -8.30
N ALA A 186 -19.98 -13.77 -7.35
CA ALA A 186 -20.68 -12.53 -7.08
C ALA A 186 -20.42 -12.05 -5.63
N PHE A 187 -20.36 -10.73 -5.44
CA PHE A 187 -20.31 -10.15 -4.10
C PHE A 187 -21.67 -10.19 -3.42
N ARG A 188 -21.66 -10.40 -2.11
CA ARG A 188 -22.78 -10.21 -1.21
C ARG A 188 -22.31 -9.40 0.01
N ALA A 189 -22.95 -8.27 0.28
CA ALA A 189 -22.62 -7.48 1.45
C ALA A 189 -23.22 -8.13 2.73
N HIS A 190 -22.52 -7.96 3.83
CA HIS A 190 -22.95 -8.51 5.12
C HIS A 190 -24.20 -7.76 5.62
N PRO A 191 -25.28 -8.46 6.05
CA PRO A 191 -26.44 -7.81 6.67
C PRO A 191 -26.03 -7.04 7.93
N VAL A 192 -26.52 -5.81 8.07
CA VAL A 192 -26.15 -4.89 9.17
C VAL A 192 -26.48 -5.43 10.57
N ASN A 193 -27.47 -6.33 10.69
CA ASN A 193 -28.03 -6.79 11.96
C ASN A 193 -27.64 -8.23 12.37
N GLN A 194 -26.59 -8.84 11.77
CA GLN A 194 -26.17 -10.21 12.11
C GLN A 194 -24.69 -10.27 12.52
N PRO A 195 -24.34 -9.74 13.71
CA PRO A 195 -22.93 -9.72 14.18
C PRO A 195 -22.33 -11.12 14.36
N ASP A 196 -23.15 -12.16 14.59
CA ASP A 196 -22.67 -13.53 14.80
C ASP A 196 -22.05 -14.17 13.55
N ARG A 197 -22.45 -13.77 12.35
CA ARG A 197 -21.79 -14.17 11.09
C ARG A 197 -20.40 -13.54 10.95
N LYS A 198 -20.23 -12.31 11.43
CA LYS A 198 -18.99 -11.53 11.38
C LYS A 198 -17.88 -12.14 12.24
N GLY A 199 -18.22 -12.80 13.35
CA GLY A 199 -17.25 -13.46 14.23
C GLY A 199 -16.36 -14.54 13.59
N ARG A 200 -16.59 -14.89 12.31
CA ARG A 200 -15.76 -15.83 11.54
C ARG A 200 -14.62 -15.14 10.81
N VAL A 201 -14.80 -13.88 10.41
CA VAL A 201 -13.81 -13.06 9.72
C VAL A 201 -12.96 -12.25 10.70
N GLU A 202 -13.53 -11.78 11.80
CA GLU A 202 -12.81 -11.04 12.85
C GLU A 202 -11.80 -11.91 13.63
N ARG A 203 -12.13 -13.18 13.88
CA ARG A 203 -11.22 -14.12 14.58
C ARG A 203 -9.91 -14.40 13.85
N PRO A 204 -9.87 -14.54 12.51
CA PRO A 204 -8.60 -14.67 11.80
C PRO A 204 -7.65 -13.51 12.04
N PHE A 205 -8.10 -12.26 12.04
CA PHE A 205 -7.23 -11.10 12.24
C PHE A 205 -6.57 -11.05 13.62
N ALA A 206 -7.33 -11.31 14.68
CA ALA A 206 -6.75 -11.41 16.04
C ALA A 206 -5.70 -12.55 16.13
N TRP A 207 -5.92 -13.65 15.42
CA TRP A 207 -4.95 -14.74 15.35
C TRP A 207 -3.74 -14.37 14.47
N VAL A 208 -3.95 -13.69 13.35
CA VAL A 208 -2.88 -13.15 12.50
C VAL A 208 -1.99 -12.20 13.29
N GLU A 209 -2.57 -11.27 14.04
CA GLU A 209 -1.80 -10.36 14.91
C GLU A 209 -1.01 -11.10 15.99
N GLY A 210 -1.68 -12.01 16.71
CA GLY A 210 -1.10 -12.69 17.86
C GLY A 210 -0.15 -13.84 17.51
N HIS A 211 -0.19 -14.35 16.27
CA HIS A 211 0.64 -15.50 15.87
C HIS A 211 1.57 -15.19 14.70
N PHE A 212 1.08 -14.53 13.64
CA PHE A 212 1.90 -14.23 12.48
C PHE A 212 2.78 -13.00 12.73
N LEU A 213 2.18 -11.88 13.13
CA LEU A 213 2.92 -10.62 13.28
C LEU A 213 3.72 -10.52 14.57
N ALA A 214 3.24 -11.15 15.65
CA ALA A 214 3.85 -11.02 16.96
C ALA A 214 5.33 -11.45 16.97
N GLY A 215 6.20 -10.49 17.33
CA GLY A 215 7.64 -10.71 17.44
C GLY A 215 8.38 -10.88 16.11
N ARG A 216 7.76 -10.57 14.96
CA ARG A 216 8.40 -10.62 13.65
C ARG A 216 8.71 -9.21 13.13
N THR A 217 9.78 -9.14 12.36
CA THR A 217 10.16 -7.99 11.56
C THR A 217 10.39 -8.45 10.14
N PHE A 218 10.21 -7.56 9.19
CA PHE A 218 10.28 -7.87 7.76
C PHE A 218 11.17 -6.85 7.05
N ALA A 219 11.81 -7.26 5.97
CA ALA A 219 12.65 -6.37 5.18
C ALA A 219 11.81 -5.32 4.44
N ASP A 220 10.74 -5.75 3.79
CA ASP A 220 9.83 -4.94 3.00
C ASP A 220 8.45 -5.61 2.86
N PHE A 221 7.56 -5.03 2.03
CA PHE A 221 6.24 -5.64 1.75
C PHE A 221 6.31 -6.96 0.98
N ALA A 222 7.35 -7.16 0.16
CA ALA A 222 7.52 -8.42 -0.59
C ALA A 222 7.88 -9.55 0.38
N ASP A 223 8.83 -9.32 1.28
CA ASP A 223 9.21 -10.27 2.35
C ASP A 223 8.04 -10.54 3.30
N LEU A 224 7.31 -9.50 3.73
CA LEU A 224 6.11 -9.64 4.56
C LEU A 224 5.08 -10.57 3.89
N ASN A 225 4.78 -10.36 2.61
CA ASN A 225 3.80 -11.15 1.86
C ASN A 225 4.29 -12.57 1.57
N GLN A 226 5.57 -12.75 1.30
CA GLN A 226 6.18 -14.08 1.14
C GLN A 226 6.08 -14.88 2.45
N GLN A 227 6.41 -14.27 3.60
CA GLN A 227 6.28 -14.92 4.90
C GLN A 227 4.82 -15.18 5.26
N ALA A 228 3.89 -14.27 4.92
CA ALA A 228 2.45 -14.47 5.12
C ALA A 228 1.92 -15.67 4.32
N ARG A 229 2.35 -15.81 3.06
CA ARG A 229 2.00 -16.96 2.23
C ARG A 229 2.49 -18.28 2.81
N VAL A 230 3.76 -18.34 3.19
CA VAL A 230 4.34 -19.53 3.85
C VAL A 230 3.62 -19.85 5.16
N TRP A 231 3.26 -18.81 5.93
CA TRP A 231 2.50 -18.99 7.17
C TRP A 231 1.08 -19.51 6.88
N CYS A 232 0.40 -19.02 5.84
CA CYS A 232 -0.89 -19.59 5.42
C CYS A 232 -0.77 -21.06 5.09
N GLU A 233 0.22 -21.44 4.30
CA GLU A 233 0.42 -22.84 3.85
C GLU A 233 0.82 -23.77 5.01
N LYS A 234 1.84 -23.41 5.79
CA LYS A 234 2.47 -24.31 6.76
C LYS A 234 1.89 -24.22 8.18
N VAL A 235 1.16 -23.16 8.50
CA VAL A 235 0.65 -22.91 9.85
C VAL A 235 -0.87 -22.75 9.83
N ALA A 236 -1.39 -21.72 9.14
CA ALA A 236 -2.80 -21.38 9.23
C ALA A 236 -3.70 -22.49 8.71
N ASN A 237 -3.31 -23.11 7.62
CA ASN A 237 -4.09 -24.16 6.95
C ASN A 237 -3.63 -25.58 7.32
N ALA A 238 -2.43 -25.74 7.91
CA ALA A 238 -1.89 -27.06 8.26
C ALA A 238 -2.23 -27.49 9.70
N LYS A 239 -2.39 -26.54 10.63
CA LYS A 239 -2.67 -26.89 12.03
C LYS A 239 -4.15 -27.20 12.26
N PRO A 240 -4.50 -28.29 12.96
CA PRO A 240 -5.90 -28.62 13.29
C PRO A 240 -6.59 -27.49 14.05
N LYS A 241 -7.82 -27.17 13.63
CA LYS A 241 -8.69 -26.19 14.31
C LYS A 241 -9.76 -26.92 15.10
N ARG A 242 -9.91 -26.57 16.38
CA ARG A 242 -10.88 -27.21 17.28
C ARG A 242 -12.31 -27.21 16.74
N VAL A 243 -12.71 -26.15 16.03
CA VAL A 243 -14.06 -26.01 15.45
C VAL A 243 -14.28 -26.98 14.29
N LEU A 244 -13.21 -27.32 13.53
CA LEU A 244 -13.27 -28.26 12.41
C LEU A 244 -13.02 -29.71 12.84
N GLY A 245 -12.38 -29.93 13.99
CA GLY A 245 -11.88 -31.26 14.38
C GLY A 245 -10.70 -31.75 13.53
N MET A 246 -10.28 -30.99 12.51
CA MET A 246 -9.21 -31.31 11.57
C MET A 246 -8.45 -30.08 11.11
N ALA A 247 -7.39 -30.26 10.31
CA ALA A 247 -6.68 -29.17 9.66
C ALA A 247 -7.54 -28.57 8.54
N PRO A 248 -7.50 -27.22 8.31
CA PRO A 248 -8.16 -26.60 7.17
C PRO A 248 -7.76 -27.21 5.82
N SER A 249 -6.50 -27.60 5.64
CA SER A 249 -6.04 -28.28 4.43
C SER A 249 -6.72 -29.64 4.18
N ALA A 250 -7.01 -30.40 5.21
CA ALA A 250 -7.76 -31.65 5.10
C ALA A 250 -9.23 -31.40 4.75
N ALA A 251 -9.88 -30.41 5.39
CA ALA A 251 -11.23 -30.01 5.02
C ALA A 251 -11.28 -29.39 3.59
N TYR A 252 -10.23 -28.65 3.20
CA TYR A 252 -10.12 -28.09 1.87
C TYR A 252 -10.00 -29.17 0.78
N ALA A 253 -9.37 -30.30 1.05
CA ALA A 253 -9.32 -31.41 0.10
C ALA A 253 -10.73 -31.91 -0.27
N VAL A 254 -11.68 -31.85 0.67
CA VAL A 254 -13.11 -32.16 0.44
C VAL A 254 -13.81 -31.02 -0.30
N GLU A 255 -13.48 -29.77 0.02
CA GLU A 255 -14.13 -28.57 -0.54
C GLU A 255 -13.65 -28.26 -1.98
N ARG A 256 -12.38 -28.52 -2.29
CA ARG A 256 -11.75 -28.16 -3.55
C ARG A 256 -12.52 -28.63 -4.81
N PRO A 257 -13.04 -29.86 -4.90
CA PRO A 257 -13.83 -30.31 -6.05
C PRO A 257 -15.15 -29.54 -6.24
N CYS A 258 -15.64 -28.88 -5.17
CA CYS A 258 -16.89 -28.09 -5.18
C CYS A 258 -16.66 -26.62 -5.54
N LEU A 259 -15.40 -26.17 -5.66
CA LEU A 259 -15.07 -24.82 -6.09
C LEU A 259 -15.30 -24.66 -7.60
N GLN A 260 -15.74 -23.46 -8.00
CA GLN A 260 -15.81 -23.11 -9.42
C GLN A 260 -14.38 -22.96 -9.97
N PRO A 261 -14.10 -23.55 -11.15
CA PRO A 261 -12.80 -23.43 -11.78
C PRO A 261 -12.53 -21.98 -12.21
N LEU A 262 -11.27 -21.57 -12.17
CA LEU A 262 -10.86 -20.28 -12.69
C LEU A 262 -10.93 -20.26 -14.23
N PRO A 263 -11.17 -19.10 -14.85
CA PRO A 263 -11.13 -18.94 -16.29
C PRO A 263 -9.74 -19.29 -16.84
N ALA A 264 -9.70 -19.84 -18.08
CA ALA A 264 -8.44 -20.19 -18.74
C ALA A 264 -7.49 -19.00 -18.92
N VAL A 265 -8.07 -17.79 -19.10
CA VAL A 265 -7.32 -16.53 -19.16
C VAL A 265 -7.74 -15.67 -17.97
N LEU A 266 -6.81 -15.42 -17.07
CA LEU A 266 -7.05 -14.58 -15.91
C LEU A 266 -7.12 -13.11 -16.33
N PRO A 267 -8.04 -12.31 -15.75
CA PRO A 267 -8.15 -10.90 -16.06
C PRO A 267 -6.87 -10.18 -15.58
N PRO A 268 -6.23 -9.37 -16.45
CA PRO A 268 -5.09 -8.59 -16.02
C PRO A 268 -5.54 -7.49 -15.03
N VAL A 269 -4.78 -7.34 -13.95
CA VAL A 269 -5.03 -6.28 -12.96
C VAL A 269 -3.92 -5.25 -13.06
N TYR A 270 -4.28 -4.05 -13.54
CA TYR A 270 -3.38 -2.91 -13.62
C TYR A 270 -4.15 -1.60 -13.49
N GLN A 271 -3.44 -0.53 -13.13
CA GLN A 271 -3.91 0.84 -13.24
C GLN A 271 -3.21 1.51 -14.41
N VAL A 272 -3.92 2.41 -15.09
CA VAL A 272 -3.35 3.23 -16.17
C VAL A 272 -3.22 4.66 -15.69
N ALA A 273 -2.08 5.28 -15.96
CA ALA A 273 -1.83 6.68 -15.70
C ALA A 273 -1.03 7.29 -16.85
N GLU A 274 -1.42 8.48 -17.30
CA GLU A 274 -0.61 9.27 -18.20
C GLU A 274 0.32 10.19 -17.41
N ARG A 275 1.59 10.22 -17.78
CA ARG A 275 2.61 11.03 -17.12
C ARG A 275 3.53 11.68 -18.12
N VAL A 276 3.84 12.94 -17.89
CA VAL A 276 4.85 13.66 -18.65
C VAL A 276 6.23 13.29 -18.10
N VAL A 277 7.16 12.97 -18.98
CA VAL A 277 8.55 12.75 -18.62
C VAL A 277 9.18 14.08 -18.25
N ASP A 278 9.78 14.15 -17.06
CA ASP A 278 10.44 15.36 -16.59
C ASP A 278 11.75 15.66 -17.36
N LEU A 279 12.35 16.82 -17.09
CA LEU A 279 13.62 17.23 -17.74
C LEU A 279 14.81 16.36 -17.34
N TYR A 280 14.67 15.55 -16.31
CA TYR A 280 15.69 14.60 -15.84
C TYR A 280 15.48 13.20 -16.40
N GLY A 281 14.49 12.99 -17.29
CA GLY A 281 14.20 11.69 -17.87
C GLY A 281 13.49 10.71 -16.92
N PHE A 282 12.64 11.23 -16.02
CA PHE A 282 11.85 10.40 -15.13
C PHE A 282 10.35 10.59 -15.30
N VAL A 283 9.64 9.52 -14.97
CA VAL A 283 8.18 9.50 -14.81
C VAL A 283 7.87 9.31 -13.34
N SER A 284 6.99 10.15 -12.76
CA SER A 284 6.62 10.06 -11.34
C SER A 284 5.34 9.25 -11.15
N ILE A 285 5.42 8.17 -10.36
CA ILE A 285 4.31 7.32 -9.94
C ILE A 285 4.41 7.07 -8.44
N GLU A 286 3.32 7.26 -7.69
CA GLU A 286 3.25 7.00 -6.24
C GLU A 286 4.39 7.67 -5.46
N THR A 287 4.71 8.94 -5.76
CA THR A 287 5.83 9.73 -5.24
C THR A 287 7.23 9.27 -5.70
N ASN A 288 7.37 8.11 -6.32
CA ASN A 288 8.65 7.59 -6.80
C ASN A 288 8.90 7.96 -8.26
N SER A 289 10.18 8.07 -8.65
CA SER A 289 10.63 8.46 -9.98
C SER A 289 11.26 7.27 -10.70
N TYR A 290 10.80 6.99 -11.91
CA TYR A 290 11.25 5.86 -12.74
C TYR A 290 11.86 6.38 -14.03
N SER A 291 13.08 5.97 -14.33
CA SER A 291 13.82 6.48 -15.49
C SER A 291 13.26 5.97 -16.81
N VAL A 292 13.34 6.82 -17.82
CA VAL A 292 13.07 6.46 -19.23
C VAL A 292 14.19 7.01 -20.12
N PRO A 293 14.40 6.46 -21.34
CA PRO A 293 15.37 6.99 -22.27
C PRO A 293 15.19 8.49 -22.55
N GLU A 294 16.27 9.24 -22.65
CA GLU A 294 16.31 10.70 -22.77
C GLU A 294 15.45 11.25 -23.93
N ARG A 295 15.33 10.49 -25.02
CA ARG A 295 14.49 10.85 -26.20
C ARG A 295 13.01 11.08 -25.88
N TRP A 296 12.54 10.68 -24.70
CA TRP A 296 11.16 10.81 -24.25
C TRP A 296 10.94 12.01 -23.33
N VAL A 297 11.97 12.78 -23.01
CA VAL A 297 11.86 13.99 -22.19
C VAL A 297 10.84 14.97 -22.78
N GLY A 298 9.95 15.45 -21.93
CA GLY A 298 8.86 16.37 -22.30
C GLY A 298 7.65 15.72 -22.99
N LYS A 299 7.71 14.40 -23.27
CA LYS A 299 6.59 13.67 -23.88
C LYS A 299 5.71 13.03 -22.81
N THR A 300 4.43 12.87 -23.13
CA THR A 300 3.49 12.10 -22.30
C THR A 300 3.61 10.62 -22.62
N LEU A 301 3.77 9.79 -21.59
CA LEU A 301 3.83 8.33 -21.69
C LEU A 301 2.70 7.72 -20.88
N THR A 302 2.21 6.56 -21.33
CA THR A 302 1.22 5.76 -20.62
C THR A 302 1.95 4.79 -19.69
N VAL A 303 1.60 4.81 -18.41
CA VAL A 303 2.17 3.91 -17.39
C VAL A 303 1.12 2.91 -16.96
N TYR A 304 1.41 1.63 -17.18
CA TYR A 304 0.63 0.52 -16.66
C TYR A 304 1.26 0.05 -15.35
N LEU A 305 0.55 0.26 -14.26
CA LEU A 305 0.97 -0.10 -12.91
C LEU A 305 0.40 -1.46 -12.55
N TYR A 306 1.25 -2.49 -12.51
CA TYR A 306 0.93 -3.85 -12.05
C TYR A 306 1.26 -4.04 -10.56
N SER A 307 1.04 -5.23 -10.03
CA SER A 307 1.34 -5.58 -8.64
C SER A 307 2.83 -5.43 -8.30
N SER A 308 3.72 -5.92 -9.16
CA SER A 308 5.16 -5.99 -8.93
C SER A 308 5.99 -5.13 -9.86
N GLU A 309 5.41 -4.61 -10.94
CA GLU A 309 6.14 -3.87 -11.98
C GLU A 309 5.35 -2.70 -12.55
N LEU A 310 6.06 -1.78 -13.18
CA LEU A 310 5.50 -0.74 -14.03
C LEU A 310 5.97 -0.96 -15.45
N ARG A 311 5.03 -0.89 -16.40
CA ARG A 311 5.33 -0.85 -17.83
C ARG A 311 5.04 0.54 -18.35
N ILE A 312 6.06 1.20 -18.86
CA ILE A 312 5.96 2.54 -19.42
C ILE A 312 5.94 2.42 -20.94
N CYS A 313 4.88 2.93 -21.57
CA CYS A 313 4.65 2.78 -23.00
C CYS A 313 4.46 4.13 -23.68
N ALA A 314 4.91 4.24 -24.92
CA ALA A 314 4.58 5.30 -25.84
C ALA A 314 3.60 4.74 -26.87
N ARG A 315 2.31 5.03 -26.72
CA ARG A 315 1.24 4.31 -27.44
C ARG A 315 1.38 2.81 -27.23
N GLU A 316 1.62 2.02 -28.29
CA GLU A 316 1.80 0.56 -28.22
C GLU A 316 3.26 0.12 -27.98
N GLN A 317 4.23 1.04 -28.09
CA GLN A 317 5.64 0.72 -27.92
C GLN A 317 6.02 0.67 -26.44
N LEU A 318 6.53 -0.45 -25.96
CA LEU A 318 7.14 -0.57 -24.63
C LEU A 318 8.44 0.24 -24.57
N VAL A 319 8.52 1.18 -23.65
CA VAL A 319 9.66 2.08 -23.45
C VAL A 319 10.56 1.59 -22.33
N ALA A 320 9.97 1.19 -21.19
CA ALA A 320 10.70 0.71 -20.02
C ALA A 320 9.82 -0.20 -19.16
N VAL A 321 10.46 -1.14 -18.44
CA VAL A 321 9.86 -1.93 -17.38
C VAL A 321 10.67 -1.73 -16.11
N HIS A 322 10.00 -1.37 -15.03
CA HIS A 322 10.62 -1.20 -13.72
C HIS A 322 9.93 -2.07 -12.69
N PRO A 323 10.65 -2.64 -11.71
CA PRO A 323 10.03 -3.16 -10.50
C PRO A 323 9.31 -2.03 -9.75
N ARG A 324 8.10 -2.31 -9.27
CA ARG A 324 7.32 -1.35 -8.49
C ARG A 324 7.91 -1.17 -7.09
N LEU A 325 8.12 0.06 -6.69
CA LEU A 325 8.55 0.42 -5.34
C LEU A 325 7.31 0.52 -4.43
N ILE A 326 7.07 -0.51 -3.62
CA ILE A 326 5.90 -0.62 -2.75
C ILE A 326 6.26 -0.15 -1.34
N GLY A 327 5.49 0.81 -0.79
CA GLY A 327 5.70 1.34 0.57
C GLY A 327 6.94 2.24 0.71
N VAL A 328 7.59 2.58 -0.40
CA VAL A 328 8.73 3.50 -0.47
C VAL A 328 8.26 4.84 -1.01
N ARG A 329 8.85 5.94 -0.55
CA ARG A 329 8.54 7.30 -1.00
C ARG A 329 9.78 8.01 -1.49
N ASP A 330 9.60 8.88 -2.50
CA ASP A 330 10.60 9.80 -3.03
C ASP A 330 11.89 9.11 -3.52
N ALA A 331 11.79 7.82 -3.81
CA ALA A 331 12.90 7.04 -4.35
C ALA A 331 13.01 7.21 -5.88
N LYS A 332 14.25 7.07 -6.39
CA LYS A 332 14.56 7.14 -7.82
C LYS A 332 15.08 5.80 -8.29
N GLN A 333 14.39 5.18 -9.24
CA GLN A 333 14.80 3.95 -9.87
C GLN A 333 15.35 4.23 -11.27
N LYS A 334 16.59 3.83 -11.51
CA LYS A 334 17.27 4.01 -12.79
C LYS A 334 17.54 2.68 -13.45
N LEU A 335 17.29 2.59 -14.74
CA LEU A 335 17.74 1.47 -15.57
C LEU A 335 19.05 1.85 -16.26
N PRO A 336 19.95 0.86 -16.50
CA PRO A 336 21.15 1.07 -17.28
C PRO A 336 20.81 1.63 -18.67
N GLY A 337 21.61 2.58 -19.14
CA GLY A 337 21.45 3.18 -20.47
C GLY A 337 20.40 4.28 -20.61
N HIS A 338 19.51 4.49 -19.60
CA HIS A 338 18.52 5.56 -19.65
C HIS A 338 19.14 6.96 -19.40
N HIS A 339 20.18 7.00 -18.61
CA HIS A 339 20.95 8.21 -18.30
C HIS A 339 22.41 7.89 -18.57
N PRO A 340 22.92 8.11 -19.79
CA PRO A 340 24.35 8.03 -20.00
C PRO A 340 25.05 8.96 -19.01
N THR A 341 26.14 8.49 -18.44
CA THR A 341 26.97 9.31 -17.52
C THR A 341 27.19 10.66 -18.21
N PRO A 342 26.92 11.80 -17.56
CA PRO A 342 27.14 13.06 -18.19
C PRO A 342 28.62 13.14 -18.59
N GLN A 343 28.94 12.88 -19.84
CA GLN A 343 30.10 13.53 -20.41
C GLN A 343 29.88 15.00 -20.10
N ARG A 344 30.85 15.66 -19.47
CA ARG A 344 30.81 17.09 -19.20
C ARG A 344 30.26 17.76 -20.45
N ARG A 345 28.89 17.95 -20.45
CA ARG A 345 28.28 18.73 -21.49
C ARG A 345 28.93 20.08 -21.36
N ASP A 346 29.68 20.48 -22.37
CA ASP A 346 29.99 21.88 -22.54
C ASP A 346 28.72 22.64 -22.21
N ARG A 347 28.84 23.62 -21.33
CA ARG A 347 27.67 24.41 -20.87
C ARG A 347 27.14 25.22 -22.04
N THR A 348 26.54 24.53 -23.01
CA THR A 348 25.80 25.16 -24.06
C THR A 348 24.64 25.87 -23.39
N PRO A 349 24.58 27.21 -23.49
CA PRO A 349 23.50 27.96 -22.87
C PRO A 349 22.16 27.39 -23.37
N PRO A 350 21.12 27.36 -22.54
CA PRO A 350 19.81 26.91 -22.98
C PRO A 350 19.38 27.72 -24.19
N PRO A 351 18.68 27.12 -25.17
CA PRO A 351 18.26 27.80 -26.41
C PRO A 351 17.56 29.13 -26.15
N GLU A 352 16.83 29.25 -25.07
CA GLU A 352 16.17 30.46 -24.63
C GLU A 352 17.16 31.56 -24.21
N ALA A 353 18.30 31.21 -23.64
CA ALA A 353 19.35 32.17 -23.32
C ALA A 353 19.99 32.71 -24.60
N THR A 354 20.29 31.84 -25.58
CA THR A 354 20.83 32.24 -26.88
C THR A 354 19.89 33.16 -27.63
N LEU A 355 18.56 32.92 -27.52
CA LEU A 355 17.55 33.82 -28.17
C LEU A 355 17.35 35.17 -27.46
N LEU A 356 17.77 35.28 -26.20
CA LEU A 356 17.67 36.50 -25.41
C LEU A 356 18.97 37.32 -25.44
N GLN A 357 20.11 36.69 -25.62
CA GLN A 357 21.44 37.33 -25.61
C GLN A 357 21.86 37.88 -26.98
N GLY A 358 22.76 38.85 -26.98
CA GLY A 358 23.34 39.43 -28.16
C GLY A 358 22.47 40.53 -28.81
N HIS A 359 21.38 40.96 -28.19
CA HIS A 359 20.48 41.96 -28.69
C HIS A 359 20.62 43.33 -27.98
N HIS A 360 20.82 43.30 -26.64
CA HIS A 360 21.00 44.52 -25.86
C HIS A 360 21.80 44.22 -24.57
N PRO A 361 22.83 45.05 -24.26
CA PRO A 361 23.74 44.80 -23.11
C PRO A 361 23.03 44.63 -21.76
N VAL A 362 21.99 45.41 -21.52
CA VAL A 362 21.18 45.35 -20.28
C VAL A 362 20.43 44.05 -20.19
N LEU A 363 19.87 43.53 -21.28
CA LEU A 363 19.19 42.24 -21.31
C LEU A 363 20.18 41.08 -21.10
N ASP A 364 21.36 41.18 -21.71
CA ASP A 364 22.42 40.18 -21.53
C ASP A 364 22.86 40.09 -20.08
N ALA A 365 23.06 41.23 -19.41
CA ALA A 365 23.41 41.30 -18.01
C ALA A 365 22.28 40.75 -17.11
N TYR A 366 21.03 41.05 -17.40
CA TYR A 366 19.88 40.53 -16.66
C TYR A 366 19.71 39.02 -16.82
N VAL A 367 19.85 38.49 -18.03
CA VAL A 367 19.82 37.04 -18.33
C VAL A 367 20.93 36.30 -17.56
N ALA A 368 22.16 36.85 -17.58
CA ALA A 368 23.28 36.25 -16.85
C ALA A 368 23.02 36.20 -15.34
N ALA A 369 22.50 37.29 -14.77
CA ALA A 369 22.15 37.37 -13.35
C ALA A 369 20.99 36.44 -13.01
N LEU A 370 19.94 36.36 -13.82
CA LEU A 370 18.79 35.49 -13.65
C LEU A 370 19.17 34.00 -13.66
N VAL A 371 20.06 33.60 -14.59
CA VAL A 371 20.61 32.22 -14.66
C VAL A 371 21.44 31.89 -13.44
N LYS A 372 22.27 32.82 -12.96
CA LYS A 372 23.07 32.68 -11.75
C LYS A 372 22.20 32.45 -10.51
N GLN A 373 21.14 33.23 -10.35
CA GLN A 373 20.23 33.13 -9.21
C GLN A 373 19.36 31.87 -9.24
N ALA A 374 19.00 31.38 -10.43
CA ALA A 374 18.12 30.21 -10.58
C ALA A 374 18.84 28.87 -10.27
N HIS A 375 20.10 28.85 -9.85
CA HIS A 375 20.85 27.63 -9.46
C HIS A 375 20.63 26.45 -10.42
N GLY A 376 20.71 26.68 -11.73
CA GLY A 376 20.51 25.65 -12.75
C GLY A 376 19.04 25.35 -13.15
N ARG A 377 18.06 26.02 -12.55
CA ARG A 377 16.62 25.92 -12.91
C ARG A 377 16.18 27.03 -13.87
N GLY A 378 17.12 27.63 -14.59
CA GLY A 378 16.93 28.85 -15.38
C GLY A 378 16.00 28.76 -16.60
N VAL A 379 15.69 27.57 -17.11
CA VAL A 379 14.95 27.44 -18.38
C VAL A 379 13.52 28.05 -18.29
N ARG A 380 12.79 27.83 -17.22
CA ARG A 380 11.43 28.39 -17.05
C ARG A 380 11.42 29.93 -16.96
N PRO A 381 12.27 30.55 -16.10
CA PRO A 381 12.42 32.01 -16.08
C PRO A 381 12.81 32.59 -17.43
N LEU A 382 13.77 31.99 -18.15
CA LEU A 382 14.19 32.44 -19.47
C LEU A 382 13.08 32.35 -20.52
N ARG A 383 12.27 31.29 -20.49
CA ARG A 383 11.08 31.16 -21.34
C ARG A 383 10.07 32.29 -21.10
N ARG A 384 9.80 32.57 -19.83
CA ARG A 384 8.87 33.63 -19.46
C ARG A 384 9.42 35.00 -19.89
N LEU A 385 10.70 35.27 -19.66
CA LEU A 385 11.37 36.50 -20.12
C LEU A 385 11.34 36.63 -21.64
N LEU A 386 11.58 35.56 -22.39
CA LEU A 386 11.46 35.52 -23.85
C LEU A 386 10.01 35.77 -24.29
N GLY A 387 9.02 35.29 -23.54
CA GLY A 387 7.61 35.61 -23.71
C GLY A 387 7.36 37.11 -23.59
N PHE A 388 7.87 37.77 -22.57
CA PHE A 388 7.74 39.22 -22.38
C PHE A 388 8.37 39.99 -23.53
N ARG A 389 9.59 39.64 -23.92
CA ARG A 389 10.24 40.27 -25.08
C ARG A 389 9.43 40.19 -26.37
N ARG A 390 8.65 39.13 -26.57
CA ARG A 390 7.80 38.90 -27.74
C ARG A 390 6.44 39.60 -27.63
N SER A 391 5.94 39.79 -26.41
CA SER A 391 4.59 40.30 -26.16
C SER A 391 4.53 41.81 -25.92
N TYR A 392 5.63 42.43 -25.50
CA TYR A 392 5.68 43.84 -25.17
C TYR A 392 6.59 44.62 -26.13
N PRO A 393 6.34 45.93 -26.33
CA PRO A 393 7.23 46.80 -27.11
C PRO A 393 8.64 46.84 -26.52
N GLU A 394 9.64 46.97 -27.37
CA GLU A 394 11.04 46.84 -26.98
C GLU A 394 11.50 47.91 -26.00
N SER A 395 11.11 49.16 -26.17
CA SER A 395 11.52 50.29 -25.34
C SER A 395 11.02 50.13 -23.89
N PRO A 396 9.71 49.94 -23.60
CA PRO A 396 9.20 49.70 -22.23
C PRO A 396 9.78 48.42 -21.58
N PHE A 397 9.94 47.38 -22.39
CA PHE A 397 10.54 46.12 -21.90
C PHE A 397 11.97 46.33 -21.45
N LEU A 398 12.83 46.96 -22.24
CA LEU A 398 14.22 47.21 -21.88
C LEU A 398 14.37 48.21 -20.73
N ALA A 399 13.53 49.21 -20.64
CA ALA A 399 13.49 50.16 -19.53
C ALA A 399 13.16 49.45 -18.19
N ALA A 400 12.14 48.60 -18.19
CA ALA A 400 11.77 47.80 -17.02
C ALA A 400 12.87 46.78 -16.64
N VAL A 401 13.51 46.14 -17.62
CA VAL A 401 14.64 45.20 -17.38
C VAL A 401 15.84 45.96 -16.80
N ALA A 402 16.16 47.16 -17.29
CA ALA A 402 17.24 47.99 -16.75
C ALA A 402 16.98 48.35 -15.28
N GLN A 403 15.78 48.80 -14.97
CA GLN A 403 15.36 49.14 -13.62
C GLN A 403 15.37 47.92 -12.70
N ALA A 404 14.86 46.76 -13.15
CA ALA A 404 14.90 45.51 -12.40
C ALA A 404 16.34 45.03 -12.12
N LEU A 405 17.25 45.18 -13.09
CA LEU A 405 18.65 44.85 -12.93
C LEU A 405 19.32 45.77 -11.89
N GLN A 406 19.05 47.07 -11.92
CA GLN A 406 19.58 48.05 -10.98
C GLN A 406 19.18 47.75 -9.55
N PHE A 407 17.94 47.30 -9.31
CA PHE A 407 17.44 46.93 -7.97
C PHE A 407 17.64 45.46 -7.61
N GLY A 408 18.29 44.66 -8.44
CA GLY A 408 18.50 43.24 -8.23
C GLY A 408 17.20 42.42 -8.15
N LEU A 409 16.19 42.84 -8.90
CA LEU A 409 14.85 42.28 -8.87
C LEU A 409 14.69 41.22 -9.98
N PHE A 410 14.56 39.94 -9.56
CA PHE A 410 14.49 38.79 -10.48
C PHE A 410 13.14 38.07 -10.42
N ASP A 411 12.17 38.60 -9.68
CA ASP A 411 10.78 38.14 -9.74
C ASP A 411 10.11 38.60 -11.05
N LEU A 412 9.81 37.64 -11.92
CA LEU A 412 9.27 37.93 -13.26
C LEU A 412 7.80 38.39 -13.20
N GLY A 413 7.07 38.20 -12.12
CA GLY A 413 5.73 38.76 -11.95
C GLY A 413 5.81 40.27 -11.68
N ARG A 414 6.76 40.71 -10.86
CA ARG A 414 7.04 42.11 -10.62
C ARG A 414 7.62 42.79 -11.84
N LEU A 415 8.53 42.13 -12.57
CA LEU A 415 9.06 42.64 -13.81
C LEU A 415 7.93 42.93 -14.85
N GLU A 416 6.98 42.01 -14.96
CA GLU A 416 5.82 42.15 -15.85
C GLU A 416 4.97 43.37 -15.47
N ALA A 417 4.71 43.56 -14.17
CA ALA A 417 4.00 44.76 -13.68
C ALA A 417 4.75 46.06 -14.00
N MET A 418 6.10 46.05 -13.88
CA MET A 418 6.93 47.21 -14.25
C MET A 418 6.86 47.48 -15.76
N ILE A 419 6.89 46.46 -16.62
CA ILE A 419 6.73 46.60 -18.06
C ILE A 419 5.37 47.22 -18.38
N LEU A 420 4.29 46.75 -17.74
CA LEU A 420 2.94 47.29 -17.94
C LEU A 420 2.83 48.77 -17.51
N GLN A 421 3.49 49.15 -16.42
CA GLN A 421 3.56 50.56 -16.00
C GLN A 421 4.28 51.44 -17.01
N GLN A 422 5.38 51.00 -17.61
CA GLN A 422 6.09 51.71 -18.66
C GLN A 422 5.24 51.83 -19.92
N VAL A 423 4.57 50.76 -20.33
CA VAL A 423 3.64 50.76 -21.47
C VAL A 423 2.48 51.72 -21.20
N ALA A 424 1.89 51.73 -20.01
CA ALA A 424 0.81 52.65 -19.65
C ALA A 424 1.26 54.12 -19.71
N GLY A 425 2.50 54.41 -19.25
CA GLY A 425 3.07 55.75 -19.32
C GLY A 425 3.26 56.26 -20.73
N ASP A 426 3.63 55.38 -21.67
CA ASP A 426 3.83 55.76 -23.09
C ASP A 426 2.52 55.93 -23.89
N PHE A 427 1.43 55.26 -23.48
CA PHE A 427 0.16 55.24 -24.21
C PHE A 427 -0.94 56.16 -23.63
N PHE A 428 -0.78 56.70 -22.41
CA PHE A 428 -1.79 57.52 -21.73
C PHE A 428 -1.36 58.97 -21.50
N HIS A 429 -0.50 59.57 -22.37
CA HIS A 429 -0.46 61.01 -22.53
C HIS A 429 -1.71 61.42 -23.33
N LEU A 430 -2.78 61.69 -22.59
CA LEU A 430 -3.86 62.52 -23.16
C LEU A 430 -3.26 63.89 -23.42
N ASP A 431 -3.26 64.31 -24.68
CA ASP A 431 -3.03 65.72 -25.03
C ASP A 431 -3.98 66.56 -24.16
N GLU A 432 -3.42 67.33 -23.21
CA GLU A 432 -4.14 68.47 -22.66
C GLU A 432 -4.33 69.43 -23.80
N GLY A 433 -5.50 69.29 -24.45
CA GLY A 433 -5.89 70.19 -25.51
C GLY A 433 -5.93 71.63 -24.93
N ASP A 434 -5.22 72.52 -25.59
CA ASP A 434 -5.31 73.97 -25.48
C ASP A 434 -6.79 74.39 -25.55
N ASP A 435 -7.41 74.67 -24.40
CA ASP A 435 -8.59 75.50 -24.30
C ASP A 435 -8.14 76.93 -24.13
N ASP A 436 -7.81 77.60 -25.29
CA ASP A 436 -7.77 79.03 -25.40
C ASP A 436 -8.41 79.44 -26.74
N ALA A 437 -9.70 79.84 -26.67
CA ALA A 437 -10.32 80.89 -27.49
C ALA A 437 -11.79 81.10 -27.07
#